data_45dc48a47e0330b3b5f1844943c30956
#
_entry.id   45dc48a47e0330b3b5f1844943c30956
#
_cell.length_a   1.000
_cell.length_b   1.000
_cell.length_c   1.000
_cell.angle_alpha   90.00
_cell.angle_beta   90.00
_cell.angle_gamma   90.00
#
_symmetry.space_group_name_H-M   'P 1'
#
loop_
_entity.id
_entity.type
_entity.pdbx_description
1 polymer ?
#
loop_
_entity_poly.entity_id
_entity_poly.type
_entity_poly.pdbx_seq_one_letter_code
_entity_poly.pdbx_strand_id
1 'polypeptide(L)'
;MKRRKSIIMAILAALVVPCLIFAGTGTVTQSYTPVYSSEGPTNMATLTFAWTTTSTGTASDVTASTIKDQIAGKYVVMAVTSPDATDYPDDNYDIVVTDENGADIMGGVLLNRDSANTEQATPYIGALYGPRPIAGAITLTVTNAGSGKSGTTVLYLKR
;
A
#
# COMPACT_ATOMS: atom_id res chain seq x y z
N MET A 1 46.79 -19.07 62.28
CA MET A 1 45.79 -18.13 61.80
C MET A 1 45.80 -18.11 60.25
N LYS A 2 44.91 -18.85 59.60
CA LYS A 2 44.82 -18.90 58.12
C LYS A 2 43.75 -17.94 57.64
N ARG A 3 44.15 -16.89 56.91
CA ARG A 3 43.21 -15.94 56.26
C ARG A 3 42.59 -16.59 54.99
N ARG A 4 41.30 -16.83 55.01
CA ARG A 4 40.53 -17.22 53.81
C ARG A 4 40.35 -16.00 52.93
N LYS A 5 40.87 -16.04 51.69
CA LYS A 5 40.56 -15.07 50.65
C LYS A 5 39.22 -15.45 50.00
N SER A 6 38.20 -14.66 50.23
CA SER A 6 36.93 -14.76 49.48
C SER A 6 37.13 -14.17 48.10
N ILE A 7 36.96 -15.01 47.10
CA ILE A 7 36.90 -14.58 45.71
C ILE A 7 35.43 -14.23 45.43
N ILE A 8 35.13 -12.96 45.26
CA ILE A 8 33.81 -12.48 44.79
C ILE A 8 33.82 -12.61 43.29
N MET A 9 33.09 -13.57 42.79
CA MET A 9 32.83 -13.76 41.35
C MET A 9 31.66 -12.87 40.94
N ALA A 10 31.97 -11.73 40.30
CA ALA A 10 30.95 -10.87 39.72
C ALA A 10 30.41 -11.50 38.44
N ILE A 11 29.20 -11.99 38.49
CA ILE A 11 28.46 -12.46 37.30
C ILE A 11 27.94 -11.23 36.61
N LEU A 12 28.57 -10.85 35.48
CA LEU A 12 28.07 -9.84 34.59
C LEU A 12 26.91 -10.44 33.77
N ALA A 13 25.70 -10.25 34.24
CA ALA A 13 24.49 -10.58 33.45
C ALA A 13 24.36 -9.60 32.28
N ALA A 14 24.75 -10.05 31.08
CA ALA A 14 24.48 -9.31 29.86
C ALA A 14 22.96 -9.27 29.65
N LEU A 15 22.37 -8.12 29.92
CA LEU A 15 20.95 -7.84 29.60
C LEU A 15 20.81 -7.74 28.08
N VAL A 16 20.46 -8.83 27.43
CA VAL A 16 20.05 -8.81 26.02
C VAL A 16 18.66 -8.15 25.99
N VAL A 17 18.61 -6.86 25.74
CA VAL A 17 17.36 -6.17 25.43
C VAL A 17 16.96 -6.62 24.03
N PRO A 18 15.86 -7.38 23.85
CA PRO A 18 15.38 -7.63 22.50
C PRO A 18 15.00 -6.28 21.90
N CYS A 19 15.73 -5.86 20.87
CA CYS A 19 15.34 -4.76 20.03
C CYS A 19 14.05 -5.20 19.33
N LEU A 20 12.90 -4.79 19.85
CA LEU A 20 11.63 -4.87 19.14
C LEU A 20 11.76 -3.93 17.93
N ILE A 21 12.16 -4.51 16.81
CA ILE A 21 12.01 -3.85 15.52
C ILE A 21 10.51 -3.78 15.29
N PHE A 22 9.90 -2.65 15.58
CA PHE A 22 8.60 -2.33 15.02
C PHE A 22 8.81 -2.28 13.50
N ALA A 23 8.39 -3.33 12.81
CA ALA A 23 8.21 -3.26 11.38
C ALA A 23 7.13 -2.20 11.15
N GLY A 24 7.55 -0.96 10.90
CA GLY A 24 6.63 0.12 10.57
C GLY A 24 5.83 -0.30 9.35
N THR A 25 4.55 0.00 9.29
CA THR A 25 3.81 0.00 8.04
C THR A 25 4.48 1.02 7.14
N GLY A 26 4.77 0.67 5.88
CA GLY A 26 5.37 1.61 4.92
C GLY A 26 4.53 2.90 4.84
N THR A 27 5.04 3.91 4.18
CA THR A 27 4.30 5.16 4.01
C THR A 27 3.43 5.09 2.77
N VAL A 28 2.20 5.58 2.87
CA VAL A 28 1.30 5.78 1.73
C VAL A 28 0.73 7.19 1.84
N THR A 29 0.97 8.01 0.81
CA THR A 29 0.31 9.31 0.68
C THR A 29 -0.81 9.24 -0.33
N GLN A 30 -1.90 9.94 -0.06
CA GLN A 30 -3.12 9.86 -0.84
C GLN A 30 -3.51 11.22 -1.39
N SER A 31 -3.96 11.27 -2.64
CA SER A 31 -4.55 12.48 -3.22
C SER A 31 -5.73 12.14 -4.11
N TYR A 32 -6.78 12.95 -4.00
CA TYR A 32 -7.96 12.87 -4.86
C TYR A 32 -8.00 14.08 -5.78
N THR A 33 -8.15 13.86 -7.09
CA THR A 33 -8.17 14.94 -8.09
C THR A 33 -9.34 14.75 -9.04
N PRO A 34 -10.34 15.66 -9.02
CA PRO A 34 -11.38 15.71 -10.06
C PRO A 34 -10.77 16.00 -11.43
N VAL A 35 -11.26 15.36 -12.47
CA VAL A 35 -10.86 15.64 -13.85
C VAL A 35 -11.76 16.73 -14.42
N TYR A 36 -11.14 17.77 -14.99
CA TYR A 36 -11.83 18.88 -15.66
C TYR A 36 -11.58 18.81 -17.16
N SER A 37 -12.61 19.15 -17.95
CA SER A 37 -12.50 19.43 -19.38
C SER A 37 -12.52 20.94 -19.61
N SER A 38 -12.30 21.36 -20.85
CA SER A 38 -12.46 22.78 -21.24
C SER A 38 -13.87 23.33 -20.99
N GLU A 39 -14.87 22.47 -20.86
CA GLU A 39 -16.28 22.82 -20.64
C GLU A 39 -16.68 22.74 -19.13
N GLY A 40 -15.75 22.37 -18.25
CA GLY A 40 -16.00 22.27 -16.82
C GLY A 40 -15.68 20.91 -16.21
N PRO A 41 -16.19 20.62 -14.99
CA PRO A 41 -15.92 19.37 -14.30
C PRO A 41 -16.53 18.19 -15.04
N THR A 42 -15.75 17.12 -15.19
CA THR A 42 -16.24 15.85 -15.72
C THR A 42 -16.84 14.99 -14.61
N ASN A 43 -17.42 13.85 -14.98
CA ASN A 43 -17.81 12.82 -14.01
C ASN A 43 -16.66 11.87 -13.64
N MET A 44 -15.43 12.20 -14.03
CA MET A 44 -14.21 11.43 -13.76
C MET A 44 -13.38 12.07 -12.64
N ALA A 45 -12.64 11.24 -11.92
CA ALA A 45 -11.65 11.66 -10.96
C ALA A 45 -10.50 10.62 -10.89
N THR A 46 -9.39 11.00 -10.32
CA THR A 46 -8.32 10.07 -9.95
C THR A 46 -8.14 10.04 -8.43
N LEU A 47 -7.88 8.85 -7.91
CA LEU A 47 -7.36 8.65 -6.56
C LEU A 47 -5.96 8.04 -6.69
N THR A 48 -4.98 8.79 -6.24
CA THR A 48 -3.56 8.41 -6.32
C THR A 48 -3.07 8.00 -4.93
N PHE A 49 -2.39 6.86 -4.87
CA PHE A 49 -1.60 6.38 -3.75
C PHE A 49 -0.14 6.37 -4.16
N ALA A 50 0.69 7.22 -3.56
CA ALA A 50 2.14 7.10 -3.66
C ALA A 50 2.62 6.38 -2.40
N TRP A 51 3.35 5.28 -2.58
CA TRP A 51 3.72 4.37 -1.50
C TRP A 51 5.21 4.10 -1.47
N THR A 52 5.73 3.89 -0.26
CA THR A 52 7.08 3.39 0.01
C THR A 52 7.00 2.28 1.03
N THR A 53 7.61 1.14 0.75
CA THR A 53 7.55 -0.06 1.58
C THR A 53 8.49 0.02 2.77
N THR A 54 8.19 -0.77 3.80
CA THR A 54 9.08 -1.05 4.94
C THR A 54 10.26 -1.94 4.56
N SER A 55 11.09 -2.26 5.54
CA SER A 55 12.13 -3.28 5.43
C SER A 55 11.60 -4.69 5.13
N THR A 56 10.31 -4.94 5.31
CA THR A 56 9.64 -6.21 4.98
C THR A 56 8.97 -6.21 3.61
N GLY A 57 9.13 -5.15 2.83
CA GLY A 57 8.56 -5.04 1.48
C GLY A 57 7.05 -4.79 1.45
N THR A 58 6.49 -4.18 2.50
CA THR A 58 5.06 -3.92 2.61
C THR A 58 4.74 -2.45 2.81
N ALA A 59 3.64 -1.98 2.25
CA ALA A 59 3.00 -0.70 2.57
C ALA A 59 1.49 -0.89 2.59
N SER A 60 0.79 -0.24 3.51
CA SER A 60 -0.67 -0.28 3.55
C SER A 60 -1.23 0.98 4.19
N ASP A 61 -2.33 1.47 3.64
CA ASP A 61 -3.09 2.58 4.23
C ASP A 61 -4.55 2.55 3.79
N VAL A 62 -5.42 3.04 4.68
CA VAL A 62 -6.84 3.23 4.42
C VAL A 62 -7.10 4.67 3.99
N THR A 63 -8.04 4.91 3.08
CA THR A 63 -8.40 6.26 2.64
C THR A 63 -8.84 7.14 3.81
N ALA A 64 -8.23 8.33 3.90
CA ALA A 64 -8.60 9.35 4.87
C ALA A 64 -10.10 9.70 4.77
N SER A 65 -10.72 10.10 5.87
CA SER A 65 -12.16 10.40 5.93
C SER A 65 -12.62 11.40 4.87
N THR A 66 -11.83 12.46 4.62
CA THR A 66 -12.11 13.46 3.60
C THR A 66 -12.09 12.90 2.18
N ILE A 67 -11.21 11.94 1.90
CA ILE A 67 -11.15 11.24 0.60
C ILE A 67 -12.29 10.23 0.50
N LYS A 68 -12.58 9.48 1.57
CA LYS A 68 -13.71 8.55 1.64
C LYS A 68 -15.00 9.21 1.19
N ASP A 69 -15.31 10.40 1.70
CA ASP A 69 -16.54 11.13 1.37
C ASP A 69 -16.58 11.58 -0.11
N GLN A 70 -15.40 11.79 -0.72
CA GLN A 70 -15.30 12.16 -2.12
C GLN A 70 -15.43 10.99 -3.10
N ILE A 71 -15.04 9.79 -2.68
CA ILE A 71 -15.04 8.58 -3.52
C ILE A 71 -16.29 7.73 -3.35
N ALA A 72 -16.99 7.82 -2.22
CA ALA A 72 -18.21 7.06 -1.96
C ALA A 72 -19.26 7.29 -3.07
N GLY A 73 -19.85 6.22 -3.57
CA GLY A 73 -20.80 6.23 -4.69
C GLY A 73 -20.19 6.38 -6.07
N LYS A 74 -18.85 6.40 -6.19
CA LYS A 74 -18.14 6.31 -7.47
C LYS A 74 -17.82 4.86 -7.82
N TYR A 75 -17.36 4.65 -9.05
CA TYR A 75 -16.93 3.36 -9.56
C TYR A 75 -15.45 3.41 -9.93
N VAL A 76 -14.68 2.43 -9.54
CA VAL A 76 -13.34 2.20 -10.10
C VAL A 76 -13.53 1.62 -11.49
N VAL A 77 -12.98 2.29 -12.50
CA VAL A 77 -13.06 1.85 -13.89
C VAL A 77 -11.75 1.27 -14.39
N MET A 78 -10.62 1.72 -13.84
CA MET A 78 -9.28 1.28 -14.21
C MET A 78 -8.30 1.62 -13.08
N ALA A 79 -7.24 0.86 -12.97
CA ALA A 79 -6.06 1.19 -12.19
C ALA A 79 -4.83 1.29 -13.10
N VAL A 80 -3.88 2.14 -12.72
CA VAL A 80 -2.54 2.23 -13.29
C VAL A 80 -1.55 2.08 -12.17
N THR A 81 -0.57 1.18 -12.33
CA THR A 81 0.53 0.98 -11.41
C THR A 81 1.83 1.43 -12.08
N SER A 82 2.61 2.25 -11.41
CA SER A 82 3.88 2.75 -11.92
C SER A 82 4.96 2.53 -10.87
N PRO A 83 5.97 1.70 -11.12
CA PRO A 83 7.14 1.59 -10.27
C PRO A 83 7.90 2.92 -10.23
N ASP A 84 8.61 3.20 -9.13
CA ASP A 84 9.54 4.32 -9.08
C ASP A 84 10.77 4.02 -9.95
N ALA A 85 11.34 5.04 -10.57
CA ALA A 85 12.47 4.86 -11.50
C ALA A 85 13.81 4.60 -10.80
N THR A 86 13.92 4.96 -9.51
CA THR A 86 15.15 4.85 -8.71
C THR A 86 15.05 3.73 -7.69
N ASP A 87 13.95 3.76 -6.92
CA ASP A 87 13.65 2.79 -5.86
C ASP A 87 12.58 1.80 -6.32
N TYR A 88 12.73 1.28 -7.54
CA TYR A 88 11.76 0.37 -8.14
C TYR A 88 11.53 -0.88 -7.28
N PRO A 89 10.29 -1.39 -7.21
CA PRO A 89 9.94 -2.59 -6.46
C PRO A 89 10.62 -3.84 -7.04
N ASP A 90 10.65 -4.92 -6.26
CA ASP A 90 11.02 -6.22 -6.76
C ASP A 90 9.97 -6.70 -7.78
N ASP A 91 10.41 -7.48 -8.77
CA ASP A 91 9.51 -8.01 -9.80
C ASP A 91 8.45 -8.95 -9.19
N ASN A 92 7.26 -8.95 -9.77
CA ASN A 92 6.10 -9.68 -9.27
C ASN A 92 5.60 -9.19 -7.88
N TYR A 93 5.75 -7.90 -7.59
CA TYR A 93 5.11 -7.33 -6.40
C TYR A 93 3.58 -7.32 -6.55
N ASP A 94 2.89 -7.32 -5.44
CA ASP A 94 1.45 -7.42 -5.38
C ASP A 94 0.81 -6.14 -4.85
N ILE A 95 -0.28 -5.73 -5.48
CA ILE A 95 -1.15 -4.67 -4.97
C ILE A 95 -2.55 -5.24 -4.81
N VAL A 96 -3.16 -4.97 -3.67
CA VAL A 96 -4.57 -5.30 -3.39
C VAL A 96 -5.28 -4.03 -2.96
N VAL A 97 -6.48 -3.80 -3.49
CA VAL A 97 -7.35 -2.69 -3.09
C VAL A 97 -8.64 -3.27 -2.55
N THR A 98 -8.81 -3.21 -1.23
CA THR A 98 -10.01 -3.75 -0.58
C THR A 98 -11.00 -2.67 -0.20
N ASP A 99 -12.27 -3.03 -0.19
CA ASP A 99 -13.34 -2.23 0.43
C ASP A 99 -13.33 -2.36 1.97
N GLU A 100 -14.25 -1.69 2.64
CA GLU A 100 -14.40 -1.73 4.10
C GLU A 100 -14.78 -3.11 4.66
N ASN A 101 -15.21 -4.05 3.81
CA ASN A 101 -15.53 -5.44 4.18
C ASN A 101 -14.34 -6.39 3.90
N GLY A 102 -13.22 -5.87 3.40
CA GLY A 102 -12.03 -6.65 3.06
C GLY A 102 -12.11 -7.35 1.70
N ALA A 103 -13.11 -7.05 0.86
CA ALA A 103 -13.20 -7.62 -0.48
C ALA A 103 -12.28 -6.87 -1.46
N ASP A 104 -11.48 -7.60 -2.24
CA ASP A 104 -10.66 -7.02 -3.29
C ASP A 104 -11.53 -6.50 -4.43
N ILE A 105 -11.62 -5.18 -4.56
CA ILE A 105 -12.43 -4.52 -5.59
C ILE A 105 -11.79 -4.56 -6.98
N MET A 106 -10.50 -4.91 -7.08
CA MET A 106 -9.82 -5.12 -8.35
C MET A 106 -9.87 -6.58 -8.81
N GLY A 107 -10.13 -7.52 -7.90
CA GLY A 107 -10.30 -8.95 -8.20
C GLY A 107 -9.01 -9.65 -8.63
N GLY A 108 -7.90 -9.32 -8.00
CA GLY A 108 -6.59 -9.93 -8.21
C GLY A 108 -5.84 -9.46 -9.46
N VAL A 109 -6.38 -8.53 -10.26
CA VAL A 109 -5.70 -8.06 -11.49
C VAL A 109 -4.51 -7.15 -11.23
N LEU A 110 -4.26 -6.77 -9.98
CA LEU A 110 -3.08 -6.00 -9.57
C LEU A 110 -2.03 -6.86 -8.86
N LEU A 111 -2.11 -8.19 -8.98
CA LEU A 111 -1.07 -9.10 -8.52
C LEU A 111 0.02 -9.24 -9.59
N ASN A 112 1.24 -9.61 -9.15
CA ASN A 112 2.40 -9.86 -10.01
C ASN A 112 2.71 -8.67 -10.94
N ARG A 113 2.86 -7.47 -10.38
CA ARG A 113 3.19 -6.27 -11.15
C ARG A 113 4.64 -6.25 -11.59
N ASP A 114 4.87 -5.68 -12.77
CA ASP A 114 6.20 -5.50 -13.36
C ASP A 114 6.97 -4.39 -12.62
N SER A 115 8.23 -4.67 -12.31
CA SER A 115 9.12 -3.74 -11.60
C SER A 115 9.67 -2.60 -12.44
N ALA A 116 9.60 -2.70 -13.78
CA ALA A 116 10.20 -1.75 -14.71
C ALA A 116 9.18 -0.96 -15.52
N ASN A 117 7.96 -1.51 -15.71
CA ASN A 117 6.97 -0.97 -16.61
C ASN A 117 5.74 -0.46 -15.88
N THR A 118 5.19 0.64 -16.39
CA THR A 118 3.84 1.08 -16.00
C THR A 118 2.81 0.15 -16.63
N GLU A 119 1.90 -0.35 -15.82
CA GLU A 119 0.85 -1.27 -16.24
C GLU A 119 -0.53 -0.72 -15.88
N GLN A 120 -1.53 -1.13 -16.67
CA GLN A 120 -2.93 -0.79 -16.41
C GLN A 120 -3.79 -2.05 -16.30
N ALA A 121 -4.83 -1.99 -15.48
CA ALA A 121 -5.77 -3.08 -15.29
C ALA A 121 -7.20 -2.57 -15.08
N THR A 122 -8.17 -3.31 -15.60
CA THR A 122 -9.60 -3.11 -15.34
C THR A 122 -10.05 -4.12 -14.28
N PRO A 123 -10.90 -3.74 -13.31
CA PRO A 123 -11.42 -4.67 -12.31
C PRO A 123 -12.01 -5.95 -12.95
N TYR A 124 -11.68 -7.12 -12.39
CA TYR A 124 -12.11 -8.42 -12.91
C TYR A 124 -12.66 -9.27 -11.77
N ILE A 125 -13.97 -9.43 -11.65
CA ILE A 125 -14.63 -10.18 -10.60
C ILE A 125 -15.74 -11.06 -11.19
N GLY A 126 -15.78 -12.32 -10.80
CA GLY A 126 -16.80 -13.25 -11.27
C GLY A 126 -16.73 -13.54 -12.78
N ALA A 127 -15.52 -13.64 -13.32
CA ALA A 127 -15.23 -13.84 -14.75
C ALA A 127 -15.66 -12.69 -15.68
N LEU A 128 -15.86 -11.47 -15.13
CA LEU A 128 -16.26 -10.28 -15.90
C LEU A 128 -15.36 -9.09 -15.60
N TYR A 129 -14.93 -8.40 -16.66
CA TYR A 129 -14.31 -7.09 -16.55
C TYR A 129 -15.37 -6.01 -16.42
N GLY A 130 -15.15 -5.03 -15.56
CA GLY A 130 -16.08 -3.90 -15.46
C GLY A 130 -15.90 -3.05 -14.22
N PRO A 131 -16.54 -1.87 -14.20
CA PRO A 131 -16.46 -0.93 -13.08
C PRO A 131 -16.96 -1.56 -11.77
N ARG A 132 -16.33 -1.16 -10.65
CA ARG A 132 -16.70 -1.60 -9.30
C ARG A 132 -17.11 -0.43 -8.45
N PRO A 133 -18.26 -0.50 -7.75
CA PRO A 133 -18.72 0.57 -6.89
C PRO A 133 -17.82 0.66 -5.64
N ILE A 134 -17.63 1.89 -5.16
CA ILE A 134 -16.99 2.22 -3.90
C ILE A 134 -18.09 2.61 -2.93
N ALA A 135 -18.35 1.79 -1.91
CA ALA A 135 -19.38 2.07 -0.91
C ALA A 135 -18.88 2.99 0.21
N GLY A 136 -17.59 2.93 0.53
CA GLY A 136 -16.99 3.64 1.66
C GLY A 136 -15.50 3.79 1.56
N ALA A 137 -14.79 3.60 2.66
CA ALA A 137 -13.32 3.60 2.66
C ALA A 137 -12.78 2.43 1.85
N ILE A 138 -11.63 2.65 1.21
CA ILE A 138 -10.86 1.58 0.58
C ILE A 138 -9.45 1.55 1.19
N THR A 139 -8.86 0.37 1.23
CA THR A 139 -7.48 0.16 1.71
C THR A 139 -6.62 -0.29 0.55
N LEU A 140 -5.50 0.38 0.34
CA LEU A 140 -4.44 -0.12 -0.54
C LEU A 140 -3.45 -0.90 0.30
N THR A 141 -3.05 -2.08 -0.17
CA THR A 141 -1.97 -2.88 0.41
C THR A 141 -1.00 -3.28 -0.69
N VAL A 142 0.29 -3.04 -0.46
CA VAL A 142 1.39 -3.46 -1.31
C VAL A 142 2.18 -4.52 -0.55
N THR A 143 2.54 -5.61 -1.20
CA THR A 143 3.37 -6.69 -0.65
C THR A 143 4.39 -7.18 -1.67
N ASN A 144 5.40 -7.91 -1.20
CA ASN A 144 6.45 -8.50 -2.05
C ASN A 144 7.29 -7.48 -2.85
N ALA A 145 7.21 -6.20 -2.52
CA ALA A 145 7.88 -5.16 -3.30
C ALA A 145 9.36 -4.93 -2.94
N GLY A 146 9.89 -5.66 -1.95
CA GLY A 146 11.26 -5.44 -1.45
C GLY A 146 11.37 -4.29 -0.46
N SER A 147 12.53 -4.19 0.19
CA SER A 147 12.78 -3.23 1.27
C SER A 147 13.00 -1.80 0.75
N GLY A 148 12.26 -0.83 1.28
CA GLY A 148 12.41 0.60 0.97
C GLY A 148 12.10 0.96 -0.47
N LYS A 149 11.27 0.17 -1.14
CA LYS A 149 10.88 0.35 -2.53
C LYS A 149 9.65 1.25 -2.66
N SER A 150 9.52 1.91 -3.79
CA SER A 150 8.50 2.93 -4.02
C SER A 150 7.76 2.74 -5.33
N GLY A 151 6.57 3.31 -5.39
CA GLY A 151 5.76 3.35 -6.61
C GLY A 151 4.47 4.13 -6.42
N THR A 152 3.67 4.15 -7.46
CA THR A 152 2.39 4.86 -7.49
C THR A 152 1.30 3.95 -8.02
N THR A 153 0.14 4.00 -7.38
CA THR A 153 -1.09 3.35 -7.86
C THR A 153 -2.16 4.40 -8.04
N VAL A 154 -2.68 4.53 -9.24
CA VAL A 154 -3.73 5.50 -9.59
C VAL A 154 -5.01 4.75 -9.94
N LEU A 155 -6.08 5.00 -9.20
CA LEU A 155 -7.41 4.52 -9.52
C LEU A 155 -8.16 5.62 -10.30
N TYR A 156 -8.67 5.27 -11.47
CA TYR A 156 -9.55 6.11 -12.24
C TYR A 156 -10.98 5.84 -11.82
N LEU A 157 -11.65 6.90 -11.39
CA LEU A 157 -12.98 6.84 -10.81
C LEU A 157 -13.98 7.52 -11.75
N LYS A 158 -15.19 6.96 -11.82
CA LYS A 158 -16.32 7.55 -12.56
C LYS A 158 -17.54 7.63 -11.63
N ARG A 159 -18.32 8.66 -11.77
CA ARG A 159 -19.62 8.81 -11.10
C ARG A 159 -20.74 8.15 -11.90
#